data_83d5c328d4e47239724e1dcf801e4815
#
_entry.id   83d5c328d4e47239724e1dcf801e4815
#
_cell.length_a   1.000
_cell.length_b   1.000
_cell.length_c   1.000
_cell.angle_alpha   90.00
_cell.angle_beta   90.00
_cell.angle_gamma   90.00
#
_symmetry.space_group_name_H-M   'P 1'
#
loop_
_entity.id
_entity.type
_entity.pdbx_description
1 polymer ?
#
loop_
_entity_poly.entity_id
_entity_poly.type
_entity_poly.pdbx_seq_one_letter_code
_entity_poly.pdbx_strand_id
1 'polypeptide(L)'
;MKKSCLFTGNDFTDLLPMFTDLIIRAGAKEQDNLIFAGCPGPCFSMATFFGFGIRDLNLHLYFAANGDLNRLWRLQYNEATGMAASGKATPVKAEVLVLMSGLCTLPLEQTLKLIEGGLSEGGRIIGEAPAFDLFEEQGWADKVPFDFLFEFAMERPTAFEVADISD
;
A
#
# COMPACT_ATOMS: atom_id res chain seq x y z
N MET A 1 -13.04 -14.10 -7.86
CA MET A 1 -11.62 -14.36 -7.51
C MET A 1 -11.53 -15.47 -6.47
N LYS A 2 -10.49 -16.34 -6.50
CA LYS A 2 -10.26 -17.38 -5.50
C LYS A 2 -9.03 -17.00 -4.66
N LYS A 3 -9.23 -16.72 -3.36
CA LYS A 3 -8.15 -16.44 -2.42
C LYS A 3 -7.56 -17.72 -1.84
N SER A 4 -6.25 -17.74 -1.63
CA SER A 4 -5.54 -18.76 -0.87
C SER A 4 -4.68 -18.04 0.18
N CYS A 5 -4.92 -18.32 1.45
CA CYS A 5 -4.18 -17.68 2.54
C CYS A 5 -2.70 -18.08 2.47
N LEU A 6 -1.81 -17.09 2.46
CA LEU A 6 -0.36 -17.28 2.46
C LEU A 6 0.20 -17.30 3.88
N PHE A 7 -0.25 -16.37 4.69
CA PHE A 7 0.13 -16.22 6.09
C PHE A 7 -0.94 -15.40 6.83
N THR A 8 -1.00 -15.55 8.14
CA THR A 8 -1.91 -14.80 9.03
C THR A 8 -1.10 -14.26 10.19
N GLY A 9 -1.24 -12.95 10.47
CA GLY A 9 -0.67 -12.31 11.66
C GLY A 9 -1.59 -12.46 12.86
N ASN A 10 -1.06 -12.19 14.04
CA ASN A 10 -1.80 -12.26 15.29
C ASN A 10 -2.28 -10.88 15.75
N ASP A 11 -1.50 -9.84 15.48
CA ASP A 11 -1.80 -8.49 15.92
C ASP A 11 -1.12 -7.43 15.03
N PHE A 12 -1.26 -6.16 15.43
CA PHE A 12 -0.72 -5.02 14.68
C PHE A 12 0.81 -5.07 14.48
N THR A 13 1.56 -5.71 15.37
CA THR A 13 3.03 -5.76 15.27
C THR A 13 3.50 -6.64 14.11
N ASP A 14 2.64 -7.55 13.63
CA ASP A 14 2.92 -8.42 12.49
C ASP A 14 2.75 -7.71 11.13
N LEU A 15 2.08 -6.54 11.08
CA LEU A 15 1.75 -5.88 9.81
C LEU A 15 2.98 -5.57 8.95
N LEU A 16 4.01 -4.95 9.53
CA LEU A 16 5.21 -4.58 8.78
C LEU A 16 6.03 -5.79 8.33
N PRO A 17 6.33 -6.78 9.19
CA PRO A 17 7.01 -8.00 8.76
C PRO A 17 6.24 -8.74 7.66
N MET A 18 4.92 -8.89 7.80
CA MET A 18 4.08 -9.58 6.80
C MET A 18 4.05 -8.84 5.47
N PHE A 19 3.95 -7.51 5.50
CA PHE A 19 4.00 -6.72 4.27
C PHE A 19 5.37 -6.83 3.59
N THR A 20 6.47 -6.82 4.36
CA THR A 20 7.83 -7.03 3.86
C THR A 20 7.96 -8.39 3.17
N ASP A 21 7.48 -9.46 3.81
CA ASP A 21 7.49 -10.81 3.24
C ASP A 21 6.66 -10.90 1.96
N LEU A 22 5.53 -10.17 1.89
CA LEU A 22 4.70 -10.11 0.70
C LEU A 22 5.42 -9.42 -0.47
N ILE A 23 6.12 -8.32 -0.23
CA ILE A 23 6.92 -7.61 -1.25
C ILE A 23 8.05 -8.51 -1.79
N ILE A 24 8.73 -9.24 -0.91
CA ILE A 24 9.75 -10.21 -1.30
C ILE A 24 9.12 -11.33 -2.14
N ARG A 25 7.97 -11.85 -1.74
CA ARG A 25 7.23 -12.89 -2.47
C ARG A 25 6.70 -12.39 -3.81
N ALA A 26 6.37 -11.12 -3.94
CA ALA A 26 6.02 -10.49 -5.21
C ALA A 26 7.21 -10.41 -6.19
N GLY A 27 8.41 -10.75 -5.72
CA GLY A 27 9.62 -10.83 -6.53
C GLY A 27 10.35 -9.50 -6.70
N ALA A 28 10.06 -8.52 -5.84
CA ALA A 28 10.78 -7.24 -5.83
C ALA A 28 12.28 -7.44 -5.58
N LYS A 29 13.11 -6.74 -6.33
CA LYS A 29 14.56 -6.77 -6.26
C LYS A 29 15.09 -5.39 -5.91
N GLU A 30 16.32 -5.31 -5.41
CA GLU A 30 17.00 -4.04 -5.19
C GLU A 30 16.91 -3.14 -6.43
N GLN A 31 16.66 -1.85 -6.19
CA GLN A 31 16.49 -0.80 -7.20
C GLN A 31 15.20 -0.89 -8.04
N ASP A 32 14.34 -1.89 -7.82
CA ASP A 32 13.02 -1.90 -8.45
C ASP A 32 12.17 -0.73 -7.96
N ASN A 33 11.27 -0.27 -8.81
CA ASN A 33 10.29 0.75 -8.46
C ASN A 33 9.06 0.10 -7.83
N LEU A 34 8.64 0.62 -6.70
CA LEU A 34 7.37 0.29 -6.07
C LEU A 34 6.53 1.56 -5.95
N ILE A 35 5.31 1.51 -6.49
CA ILE A 35 4.35 2.60 -6.39
C ILE A 35 3.22 2.20 -5.46
N PHE A 36 3.02 2.97 -4.39
CA PHE A 36 1.76 2.99 -3.65
C PHE A 36 0.81 3.95 -4.35
N ALA A 37 -0.41 3.52 -4.64
CA ALA A 37 -1.42 4.35 -5.24
C ALA A 37 -2.66 4.42 -4.35
N GLY A 38 -3.06 5.62 -3.96
CA GLY A 38 -4.14 5.79 -3.00
C GLY A 38 -4.60 7.23 -2.83
N CYS A 39 -5.60 7.45 -1.98
CA CYS A 39 -6.08 8.79 -1.66
C CYS A 39 -5.04 9.59 -0.86
N PRO A 40 -4.97 10.92 -1.02
CA PRO A 40 -4.23 11.77 -0.10
C PRO A 40 -4.76 11.61 1.33
N GLY A 41 -3.87 11.69 2.33
CA GLY A 41 -4.23 11.52 3.73
C GLY A 41 -4.12 10.08 4.20
N PRO A 42 -5.21 9.32 4.44
CA PRO A 42 -5.12 7.98 5.04
C PRO A 42 -4.22 7.02 4.26
N CYS A 43 -4.40 6.90 2.94
CA CYS A 43 -3.56 6.04 2.12
C CYS A 43 -2.10 6.50 2.10
N PHE A 44 -1.86 7.81 2.06
CA PHE A 44 -0.48 8.32 2.13
C PHE A 44 0.18 7.96 3.45
N SER A 45 -0.53 8.08 4.58
CA SER A 45 -0.03 7.70 5.90
C SER A 45 0.30 6.19 5.96
N MET A 46 -0.57 5.35 5.41
CA MET A 46 -0.32 3.91 5.32
C MET A 46 0.84 3.58 4.37
N ALA A 47 0.96 4.28 3.24
CA ALA A 47 2.08 4.11 2.32
C ALA A 47 3.43 4.44 2.99
N THR A 48 3.50 5.50 3.80
CA THR A 48 4.71 5.82 4.56
C THR A 48 4.98 4.80 5.67
N PHE A 49 3.95 4.30 6.33
CA PHE A 49 4.07 3.23 7.34
C PHE A 49 4.61 1.93 6.73
N PHE A 50 4.03 1.45 5.63
CA PHE A 50 4.51 0.26 4.93
C PHE A 50 5.87 0.49 4.27
N GLY A 51 6.09 1.68 3.71
CA GLY A 51 7.38 2.07 3.15
C GLY A 51 8.50 2.01 4.19
N PHE A 52 8.23 2.36 5.46
CA PHE A 52 9.16 2.19 6.56
C PHE A 52 9.50 0.71 6.78
N GLY A 53 8.54 -0.19 6.70
CA GLY A 53 8.76 -1.64 6.87
C GLY A 53 9.71 -2.22 5.82
N ILE A 54 9.63 -1.73 4.58
CA ILE A 54 10.43 -2.23 3.44
C ILE A 54 11.66 -1.38 3.10
N ARG A 55 12.04 -0.41 3.95
CA ARG A 55 13.16 0.52 3.70
C ARG A 55 14.49 -0.18 3.46
N ASP A 56 14.70 -1.33 4.07
CA ASP A 56 15.94 -2.10 3.97
C ASP A 56 16.01 -2.99 2.70
N LEU A 57 14.94 -3.02 1.89
CA LEU A 57 14.93 -3.75 0.61
C LEU A 57 15.56 -2.96 -0.54
N ASN A 58 16.00 -1.72 -0.31
CA ASN A 58 16.69 -0.89 -1.31
C ASN A 58 15.85 -0.59 -2.56
N LEU A 59 14.54 -0.46 -2.41
CA LEU A 59 13.61 -0.14 -3.49
C LEU A 59 13.51 1.38 -3.71
N HIS A 60 13.13 1.78 -4.91
CA HIS A 60 12.67 3.13 -5.20
C HIS A 60 11.18 3.24 -4.90
N LEU A 61 10.81 3.93 -3.81
CA LEU A 61 9.43 4.02 -3.36
C LEU A 61 8.77 5.31 -3.83
N TYR A 62 7.52 5.18 -4.28
CA TYR A 62 6.71 6.30 -4.75
C TYR A 62 5.28 6.23 -4.23
N PHE A 63 4.62 7.39 -4.22
CA PHE A 63 3.19 7.51 -3.96
C PHE A 63 2.50 8.26 -5.11
N ALA A 64 1.53 7.62 -5.74
CA ALA A 64 0.68 8.20 -6.77
C ALA A 64 -0.65 8.65 -6.15
N ALA A 65 -0.80 9.95 -5.93
CA ALA A 65 -1.99 10.53 -5.34
C ALA A 65 -3.21 10.35 -6.26
N ASN A 66 -4.26 9.69 -5.75
CA ASN A 66 -5.46 9.30 -6.51
C ASN A 66 -5.17 8.43 -7.75
N GLY A 67 -4.07 7.69 -7.74
CA GLY A 67 -3.67 6.88 -8.88
C GLY A 67 -3.21 7.67 -10.12
N ASP A 68 -2.90 8.95 -9.97
CA ASP A 68 -2.43 9.81 -11.06
C ASP A 68 -0.91 9.84 -11.11
N LEU A 69 -0.31 9.27 -12.16
CA LEU A 69 1.14 9.25 -12.36
C LEU A 69 1.74 10.66 -12.51
N ASN A 70 0.96 11.67 -12.93
CA ASN A 70 1.43 13.06 -12.97
C ASN A 70 1.50 13.70 -11.58
N ARG A 71 0.92 13.03 -10.57
CA ARG A 71 0.98 13.39 -9.15
C ARG A 71 1.78 12.39 -8.35
N LEU A 72 2.90 11.95 -8.92
CA LEU A 72 3.83 10.99 -8.31
C LEU A 72 4.81 11.71 -7.38
N TRP A 73 4.94 11.19 -6.17
CA TRP A 73 5.85 11.68 -5.13
C TRP A 73 6.84 10.59 -4.77
N ARG A 74 8.12 10.94 -4.68
CA ARG A 74 9.13 10.03 -4.16
C ARG A 74 8.99 9.92 -2.65
N LEU A 75 9.02 8.69 -2.13
CA LEU A 75 9.11 8.41 -0.70
C LEU A 75 10.55 8.07 -0.35
N GLN A 76 11.04 8.63 0.75
CA GLN A 76 12.40 8.42 1.19
C GLN A 76 12.46 8.37 2.73
N TYR A 77 13.24 7.44 3.24
CA TYR A 77 13.52 7.36 4.66
C TYR A 77 14.55 8.42 5.06
N ASN A 78 14.31 9.06 6.20
CA ASN A 78 15.29 9.87 6.92
C ASN A 78 15.17 9.64 8.42
N GLU A 79 16.27 9.83 9.14
CA GLU A 79 16.34 9.53 10.58
C GLU A 79 15.46 10.45 11.44
N ALA A 80 15.17 11.67 10.97
CA ALA A 80 14.44 12.66 11.76
C ALA A 80 12.93 12.42 11.75
N THR A 81 12.37 11.95 10.60
CA THR A 81 10.91 11.84 10.41
C THR A 81 10.44 10.45 9.98
N GLY A 82 11.37 9.52 9.75
CA GLY A 82 11.07 8.22 9.17
C GLY A 82 10.82 8.29 7.66
N MET A 83 9.87 7.52 7.15
CA MET A 83 9.49 7.54 5.74
C MET A 83 8.63 8.77 5.44
N ALA A 84 9.01 9.56 4.45
CA ALA A 84 8.31 10.79 4.08
C ALA A 84 8.41 11.08 2.58
N ALA A 85 7.55 11.95 2.07
CA ALA A 85 7.68 12.47 0.72
C ALA A 85 8.92 13.37 0.63
N SER A 86 9.82 13.09 -0.33
CA SER A 86 11.06 13.85 -0.53
C SER A 86 11.01 14.78 -1.76
N GLY A 87 9.98 14.69 -2.57
CA GLY A 87 9.79 15.56 -3.73
C GLY A 87 8.89 14.95 -4.79
N LYS A 88 8.46 15.79 -5.73
CA LYS A 88 7.69 15.35 -6.90
C LYS A 88 8.61 14.54 -7.83
N ALA A 89 8.07 13.44 -8.36
CA ALA A 89 8.77 12.60 -9.32
C ALA A 89 8.14 12.69 -10.71
N THR A 90 8.93 12.38 -11.74
CA THR A 90 8.40 12.10 -13.07
C THR A 90 7.76 10.73 -13.11
N PRO A 91 6.76 10.49 -13.98
CA PRO A 91 6.16 9.17 -14.13
C PRO A 91 7.21 8.09 -14.39
N VAL A 92 7.09 6.99 -13.66
CA VAL A 92 7.91 5.77 -13.81
C VAL A 92 6.99 4.57 -13.95
N LYS A 93 7.51 3.46 -14.47
CA LYS A 93 6.87 2.15 -14.37
C LYS A 93 7.38 1.42 -13.14
N ALA A 94 6.49 0.68 -12.48
CA ALA A 94 6.78 -0.05 -11.26
C ALA A 94 6.78 -1.57 -11.49
N GLU A 95 7.71 -2.25 -10.90
CA GLU A 95 7.76 -3.71 -10.81
C GLU A 95 6.72 -4.22 -9.79
N VAL A 96 6.39 -3.39 -8.80
CA VAL A 96 5.31 -3.67 -7.84
C VAL A 96 4.39 -2.45 -7.72
N LEU A 97 3.11 -2.64 -7.98
CA LEU A 97 2.08 -1.63 -7.83
C LEU A 97 1.14 -2.01 -6.69
N VAL A 98 1.12 -1.21 -5.63
CA VAL A 98 0.24 -1.40 -4.48
C VAL A 98 -0.96 -0.49 -4.63
N LEU A 99 -2.12 -1.09 -4.94
CA LEU A 99 -3.40 -0.40 -5.04
C LEU A 99 -4.07 -0.36 -3.67
N MET A 100 -4.12 0.82 -3.08
CA MET A 100 -4.69 1.03 -1.76
C MET A 100 -6.21 1.25 -1.85
N SER A 101 -6.94 0.74 -0.91
CA SER A 101 -8.42 0.72 -0.90
C SER A 101 -9.10 2.08 -1.04
N GLY A 102 -8.42 3.17 -0.67
CA GLY A 102 -8.92 4.53 -0.88
C GLY A 102 -9.18 4.87 -2.36
N LEU A 103 -8.59 4.13 -3.31
CA LEU A 103 -8.91 4.27 -4.74
C LEU A 103 -10.33 3.82 -5.08
N CYS A 104 -10.95 2.95 -4.27
CA CYS A 104 -12.33 2.49 -4.49
C CYS A 104 -13.37 3.63 -4.39
N THR A 105 -12.99 4.79 -3.88
CA THR A 105 -13.83 6.00 -3.87
C THR A 105 -13.81 6.75 -5.21
N LEU A 106 -12.98 6.32 -6.16
CA LEU A 106 -12.79 6.93 -7.48
C LEU A 106 -13.34 6.00 -8.57
N PRO A 107 -13.60 6.52 -9.79
CA PRO A 107 -13.94 5.68 -10.92
C PRO A 107 -12.86 4.63 -11.21
N LEU A 108 -13.26 3.36 -11.35
CA LEU A 108 -12.33 2.25 -11.59
C LEU A 108 -11.45 2.45 -12.83
N GLU A 109 -11.98 3.16 -13.84
CA GLU A 109 -11.25 3.48 -15.08
C GLU A 109 -9.94 4.24 -14.82
N GLN A 110 -9.87 5.03 -13.75
CA GLN A 110 -8.63 5.73 -13.37
C GLN A 110 -7.57 4.73 -12.88
N THR A 111 -7.98 3.73 -12.10
CA THR A 111 -7.09 2.66 -11.64
C THR A 111 -6.64 1.77 -12.80
N LEU A 112 -7.52 1.46 -13.74
CA LEU A 112 -7.13 0.68 -14.93
C LEU A 112 -6.12 1.45 -15.80
N LYS A 113 -6.28 2.76 -15.97
CA LYS A 113 -5.28 3.61 -16.66
C LYS A 113 -3.94 3.68 -15.91
N LEU A 114 -3.98 3.72 -14.56
CA LEU A 114 -2.78 3.64 -13.74
C LEU A 114 -2.04 2.32 -13.98
N ILE A 115 -2.75 1.19 -14.00
CA ILE A 115 -2.16 -0.13 -14.24
C ILE A 115 -1.50 -0.16 -15.64
N GLU A 116 -2.23 0.26 -16.67
CA GLU A 116 -1.73 0.29 -18.05
C GLU A 116 -0.47 1.18 -18.21
N GLY A 117 -0.49 2.36 -17.62
CA GLY A 117 0.60 3.35 -17.71
C GLY A 117 1.74 3.13 -16.74
N GLY A 118 1.45 2.59 -15.55
CA GLY A 118 2.36 2.56 -14.40
C GLY A 118 2.96 1.21 -14.06
N LEU A 119 2.42 0.09 -14.59
CA LEU A 119 2.98 -1.24 -14.32
C LEU A 119 4.01 -1.62 -15.39
N SER A 120 5.15 -2.17 -14.95
CA SER A 120 6.16 -2.77 -15.83
C SER A 120 5.65 -4.08 -16.42
N GLU A 121 6.22 -4.51 -17.55
CA GLU A 121 5.97 -5.84 -18.11
C GLU A 121 6.40 -6.92 -17.09
N GLY A 122 5.49 -7.83 -16.75
CA GLY A 122 5.72 -8.85 -15.72
C GLY A 122 5.66 -8.32 -14.27
N GLY A 123 5.34 -7.04 -14.08
CA GLY A 123 5.14 -6.46 -12.75
C GLY A 123 3.96 -7.07 -12.00
N ARG A 124 3.88 -6.84 -10.69
CA ARG A 124 2.90 -7.43 -9.79
C ARG A 124 1.97 -6.38 -9.20
N ILE A 125 0.71 -6.74 -9.03
CA ILE A 125 -0.32 -5.90 -8.42
C ILE A 125 -0.70 -6.47 -7.07
N ILE A 126 -0.56 -5.63 -6.04
CA ILE A 126 -0.98 -5.94 -4.66
C ILE A 126 -2.15 -5.00 -4.32
N GLY A 127 -3.29 -5.56 -3.88
CA GLY A 127 -4.36 -4.79 -3.26
C GLY A 127 -4.09 -4.65 -1.76
N GLU A 128 -4.19 -3.45 -1.22
CA GLU A 128 -4.06 -3.18 0.22
C GLU A 128 -5.38 -2.62 0.76
N ALA A 129 -5.93 -3.26 1.81
CA ALA A 129 -7.18 -2.82 2.43
C ALA A 129 -7.18 -3.03 3.95
N PRO A 130 -7.67 -2.01 4.73
CA PRO A 130 -7.87 -2.12 6.17
C PRO A 130 -9.20 -2.81 6.53
N ALA A 131 -9.68 -3.70 5.66
CA ALA A 131 -10.86 -4.53 5.85
C ALA A 131 -10.78 -5.76 4.95
N PHE A 132 -11.33 -6.87 5.41
CA PHE A 132 -11.43 -8.08 4.61
C PHE A 132 -12.49 -7.94 3.52
N ASP A 133 -12.27 -8.59 2.38
CA ASP A 133 -13.18 -8.68 1.23
C ASP A 133 -13.59 -7.33 0.60
N LEU A 134 -12.89 -6.24 0.93
CA LEU A 134 -13.25 -4.90 0.48
C LEU A 134 -13.25 -4.78 -1.06
N PHE A 135 -12.25 -5.32 -1.73
CA PHE A 135 -12.15 -5.24 -3.18
C PHE A 135 -13.20 -6.09 -3.89
N GLU A 136 -13.63 -7.20 -3.28
CA GLU A 136 -14.76 -8.01 -3.73
C GLU A 136 -16.09 -7.24 -3.62
N GLU A 137 -16.35 -6.65 -2.46
CA GLU A 137 -17.56 -5.86 -2.19
C GLU A 137 -17.66 -4.64 -3.11
N GLN A 138 -16.54 -4.03 -3.48
CA GLN A 138 -16.47 -2.91 -4.42
C GLN A 138 -16.49 -3.37 -5.90
N GLY A 139 -16.56 -4.67 -6.18
CA GLY A 139 -16.62 -5.22 -7.53
C GLY A 139 -15.32 -5.08 -8.33
N TRP A 140 -14.19 -4.97 -7.65
CA TRP A 140 -12.86 -4.87 -8.28
C TRP A 140 -12.25 -6.24 -8.56
N ALA A 141 -12.64 -7.26 -7.81
CA ALA A 141 -12.06 -8.60 -7.84
C ALA A 141 -12.02 -9.27 -9.23
N ASP A 142 -12.99 -8.96 -10.08
CA ASP A 142 -13.08 -9.51 -11.44
C ASP A 142 -12.56 -8.56 -12.53
N LYS A 143 -12.14 -7.36 -12.16
CA LYS A 143 -11.75 -6.30 -13.11
C LYS A 143 -10.29 -5.89 -12.96
N VAL A 144 -9.72 -6.03 -11.77
CA VAL A 144 -8.30 -5.76 -11.49
C VAL A 144 -7.58 -7.09 -11.33
N PRO A 145 -6.51 -7.33 -12.11
CA PRO A 145 -5.77 -8.59 -12.04
C PRO A 145 -4.80 -8.59 -10.85
N PHE A 146 -5.34 -8.64 -9.63
CA PHE A 146 -4.52 -8.74 -8.43
C PHE A 146 -3.71 -10.03 -8.42
N ASP A 147 -2.41 -9.93 -8.17
CA ASP A 147 -1.54 -11.06 -7.85
C ASP A 147 -1.64 -11.42 -6.37
N PHE A 148 -1.79 -10.41 -5.51
CA PHE A 148 -1.89 -10.55 -4.06
C PHE A 148 -2.88 -9.57 -3.47
N LEU A 149 -3.47 -9.96 -2.33
CA LEU A 149 -4.22 -9.06 -1.46
C LEU A 149 -3.59 -9.05 -0.06
N PHE A 150 -3.34 -7.89 0.46
CA PHE A 150 -2.92 -7.64 1.83
C PHE A 150 -4.08 -6.96 2.57
N GLU A 151 -4.84 -7.76 3.29
CA GLU A 151 -6.04 -7.32 4.00
C GLU A 151 -5.80 -7.46 5.51
N PHE A 152 -6.15 -6.44 6.27
CA PHE A 152 -6.02 -6.42 7.72
C PHE A 152 -7.19 -5.68 8.33
N ALA A 153 -7.67 -6.11 9.50
CA ALA A 153 -8.73 -5.44 10.23
C ALA A 153 -8.16 -4.65 11.40
N MET A 154 -8.51 -3.36 11.47
CA MET A 154 -8.32 -2.57 12.69
C MET A 154 -9.59 -2.69 13.52
N GLU A 155 -9.61 -3.66 14.46
CA GLU A 155 -10.78 -3.90 15.31
C GLU A 155 -10.73 -3.02 16.56
N ARG A 156 -11.92 -2.56 16.95
CA ARG A 156 -12.23 -1.95 18.26
C ARG A 156 -11.35 -0.77 18.68
N PRO A 157 -11.28 0.33 17.92
CA PRO A 157 -10.68 1.55 18.45
C PRO A 157 -11.41 1.95 19.72
N THR A 158 -10.69 2.14 20.83
CA THR A 158 -11.26 2.45 22.15
C THR A 158 -10.55 3.65 22.74
N ALA A 159 -11.31 4.58 23.29
CA ALA A 159 -10.77 5.71 24.05
C ALA A 159 -11.12 5.54 25.53
N PHE A 160 -10.20 5.89 26.40
CA PHE A 160 -10.37 5.90 27.85
C PHE A 160 -10.18 7.32 28.38
N GLU A 161 -11.05 7.74 29.30
CA GLU A 161 -10.77 8.85 30.19
C GLU A 161 -9.99 8.32 31.38
N VAL A 162 -8.88 8.96 31.72
CA VAL A 162 -8.08 8.61 32.90
C VAL A 162 -8.35 9.66 33.96
N ALA A 163 -8.97 9.25 35.07
CA ALA A 163 -9.13 10.09 36.24
C ALA A 163 -7.87 10.00 37.12
N ASP A 164 -7.47 11.12 37.74
CA ASP A 164 -6.42 11.11 38.76
C ASP A 164 -6.85 10.21 39.92
N ILE A 165 -6.02 9.25 40.25
CA ILE A 165 -6.14 8.49 41.49
C ILE A 165 -5.51 9.39 42.56
N SER A 166 -6.28 10.35 43.05
CA SER A 166 -5.92 11.05 44.30
C SER A 166 -6.38 10.19 45.45
N ASP A 167 -5.44 9.61 46.17
CA ASP A 167 -5.61 8.99 47.49
C ASP A 167 -6.17 9.96 48.50
#